data_51eacf4e66116d022d5fa719c6e30ebc
#
_entry.id   51eacf4e66116d022d5fa719c6e30ebc
#
_cell.length_a   1.000
_cell.length_b   1.000
_cell.length_c   1.000
_cell.angle_alpha   90.00
_cell.angle_beta   90.00
_cell.angle_gamma   90.00
#
_symmetry.space_group_name_H-M   'P 1'
#
loop_
_entity.id
_entity.type
_entity.pdbx_description
1 polymer ?
#
loop_
_entity_poly.entity_id
_entity_poly.type
_entity_poly.pdbx_seq_one_letter_code
_entity_poly.pdbx_strand_id
1 'polypeptide(L)' 'MNLGIIILRANILGVITLKELDWITENEHQFSRLDMSLVIKLGRLIDNGIIKINCAEKAYIN' A
#
# COMPACT_ATOMS: atom_id res chain seq x y z
N MET A 1 11.69 0.55 4.78
CA MET A 1 10.60 0.76 3.81
C MET A 1 10.12 2.20 3.92
N ASN A 2 9.63 2.78 2.85
CA ASN A 2 9.31 4.21 2.81
C ASN A 2 7.95 4.39 2.13
N LEU A 3 7.07 5.19 2.73
CA LEU A 3 5.72 5.38 2.21
C LEU A 3 5.71 5.92 0.78
N GLY A 4 6.53 6.93 0.49
CA GLY A 4 6.59 7.51 -0.85
C GLY A 4 6.99 6.49 -1.91
N ILE A 5 7.95 5.65 -1.60
CA ILE A 5 8.41 4.60 -2.52
C ILE A 5 7.33 3.53 -2.70
N ILE A 6 6.64 3.16 -1.63
CA ILE A 6 5.55 2.17 -1.71
C ILE A 6 4.46 2.69 -2.66
N ILE A 7 4.04 3.93 -2.48
CA ILE A 7 2.98 4.52 -3.29
C ILE A 7 3.42 4.67 -4.74
N LEU A 8 4.66 5.13 -4.96
CA LEU A 8 5.19 5.27 -6.31
C LEU A 8 5.20 3.93 -7.04
N ARG A 9 5.72 2.89 -6.39
CA ARG A 9 5.77 1.56 -6.99
C ARG A 9 4.37 1.01 -7.26
N ALA A 10 3.45 1.19 -6.32
CA ALA A 10 2.08 0.73 -6.49
C ALA A 10 1.42 1.39 -7.71
N ASN A 11 1.66 2.68 -7.90
CA ASN A 11 1.13 3.39 -9.07
C ASN A 11 1.74 2.91 -10.38
N ILE A 12 3.04 2.65 -10.38
CA ILE A 12 3.73 2.21 -11.59
C ILE A 12 3.33 0.78 -11.95
N LEU A 13 3.27 -0.11 -10.96
CA LEU A 13 3.03 -1.53 -11.19
C LEU A 13 1.56 -1.89 -11.19
N GLY A 14 0.70 -1.06 -10.62
CA GLY A 14 -0.71 -1.35 -10.48
C GLY A 14 -1.01 -2.40 -9.41
N VAL A 15 -0.04 -2.71 -8.55
CA VAL A 15 -0.21 -3.69 -7.48
C VAL A 15 0.53 -3.22 -6.23
N ILE A 16 0.01 -3.65 -5.08
CA ILE A 16 0.67 -3.42 -3.79
C ILE A 16 0.64 -4.75 -3.02
N THR A 17 1.70 -5.03 -2.28
CA THR A 17 1.77 -6.29 -1.52
C THR A 17 1.09 -6.14 -0.16
N LEU A 18 0.67 -7.27 0.40
CA LEU A 18 0.15 -7.29 1.77
C LEU A 18 1.19 -6.82 2.76
N LYS A 19 2.44 -7.18 2.53
CA LYS A 19 3.54 -6.76 3.40
C LYS A 19 3.68 -5.25 3.43
N GLU A 20 3.52 -4.59 2.28
CA GLU A 20 3.56 -3.15 2.20
C GLU A 20 2.39 -2.51 2.92
N LEU A 21 1.19 -3.08 2.77
CA LEU A 21 0.01 -2.59 3.48
C LEU A 21 0.15 -2.75 4.98
N ASP A 22 0.69 -3.88 5.44
CA ASP A 22 0.94 -4.11 6.87
C ASP A 22 1.92 -3.08 7.41
N TRP A 23 2.97 -2.78 6.67
CA TRP A 23 3.94 -1.77 7.06
C TRP A 23 3.27 -0.39 7.21
N ILE A 24 2.41 -0.03 6.27
CA ILE A 24 1.68 1.24 6.32
C ILE A 24 0.83 1.30 7.59
N THR A 25 0.09 0.24 7.86
CA THR A 25 -0.79 0.17 9.04
C THR A 25 0.02 0.28 10.34
N GLU A 26 1.14 -0.42 10.41
CA GLU A 26 1.99 -0.41 11.60
C GLU A 26 2.64 0.94 11.87
N ASN A 27 2.85 1.73 10.83
CA ASN A 27 3.53 3.02 10.94
C ASN A 27 2.61 4.23 10.83
N GLU A 28 1.30 4.03 10.78
CA GLU A 28 0.31 5.10 10.64
C GLU A 28 0.49 6.21 11.65
N HIS A 29 0.80 5.85 12.88
CA HIS A 29 0.94 6.81 13.97
C HIS A 29 2.10 7.79 13.78
N GLN A 30 3.02 7.48 12.87
CA GLN A 30 4.16 8.34 12.57
C GLN A 30 3.94 9.22 11.34
N PHE A 31 2.84 9.01 10.64
CA PHE A 31 2.60 9.71 9.38
C PHE A 31 2.13 11.14 9.63
N SER A 32 2.65 12.06 8.82
CA SER A 32 2.18 13.43 8.80
C SER A 32 0.78 13.50 8.18
N ARG A 33 0.17 14.68 8.25
CA ARG A 33 -1.12 14.90 7.60
C ARG A 33 -1.02 14.65 6.09
N LEU A 34 0.09 15.08 5.50
CA LEU A 34 0.32 14.87 4.07
C LEU A 34 0.45 13.39 3.74
N ASP A 35 1.18 12.65 4.57
CA ASP A 35 1.32 11.21 4.40
C ASP A 35 -0.03 10.50 4.49
N MET A 36 -0.87 10.90 5.45
CA MET A 36 -2.19 10.31 5.60
C MET A 36 -3.07 10.58 4.39
N SER A 37 -2.94 11.76 3.78
CA SER A 37 -3.65 12.07 2.53
C SER A 37 -3.26 11.09 1.42
N LEU A 38 -1.98 10.76 1.34
CA LEU A 38 -1.48 9.80 0.35
C LEU A 38 -2.02 8.39 0.62
N VAL A 39 -2.11 8.00 1.89
CA VAL A 39 -2.65 6.70 2.27
C VAL A 39 -4.14 6.60 1.91
N ILE A 40 -4.90 7.65 2.17
CA ILE A 40 -6.31 7.68 1.82
C ILE A 40 -6.50 7.56 0.30
N LYS A 41 -5.69 8.29 -0.46
CA LYS A 41 -5.73 8.23 -1.92
C LYS A 41 -5.39 6.83 -2.42
N LEU A 42 -4.39 6.20 -1.82
CA LEU A 42 -4.02 4.82 -2.13
C LEU A 42 -5.19 3.88 -1.89
N GLY A 43 -5.87 4.03 -0.75
CA GLY A 43 -7.04 3.22 -0.42
C GLY A 43 -8.13 3.34 -1.48
N ARG A 44 -8.36 4.54 -2.00
CA ARG A 44 -9.35 4.75 -3.06
C ARG A 44 -8.98 4.05 -4.35
N LEU A 45 -7.69 4.07 -4.70
CA LEU A 45 -7.21 3.39 -5.90
C LEU A 45 -7.38 1.88 -5.78
N ILE A 46 -7.19 1.35 -4.57
CA ILE A 46 -7.42 -0.07 -4.31
C ILE A 46 -8.91 -0.39 -4.41
N ASP A 47 -9.75 0.41 -3.78
CA ASP A 47 -11.20 0.21 -3.81
C ASP A 47 -11.76 0.24 -5.23
N ASN A 48 -11.21 1.09 -6.07
CA ASN A 48 -11.64 1.23 -7.46
C ASN A 48 -11.03 0.19 -8.40
N GLY A 49 -10.19 -0.69 -7.89
CA GLY A 49 -9.56 -1.73 -8.68
C GLY A 49 -8.41 -1.25 -9.56
N ILE A 50 -7.99 0.00 -9.40
CA ILE A 50 -6.86 0.55 -10.18
C ILE A 50 -5.55 -0.05 -9.68
N ILE A 51 -5.41 -0.19 -8.36
CA ILE A 51 -4.29 -0.87 -7.75
C ILE A 51 -4.84 -2.12 -7.09
N LYS A 52 -4.24 -3.26 -7.36
CA LYS A 52 -4.67 -4.55 -6.82
C LYS A 52 -3.73 -4.99 -5.72
N ILE A 53 -4.29 -5.71 -4.74
CA ILE A 53 -3.49 -6.28 -3.66
C ILE A 53 -2.93 -7.61 -4.12
N ASN A 54 -1.61 -7.73 -4.06
CA ASN A 54 -0.94 -8.98 -4.40
C ASN A 54 -0.78 -9.84 -3.15
N CYS A 55 -1.51 -10.94 -3.11
CA CYS A 55 -1.49 -11.88 -1.99
C CYS A 55 -0.58 -13.08 -2.25
N ALA A 56 0.27 -13.01 -3.25
CA ALA A 56 1.12 -14.12 -3.63
C ALA A 56 2.00 -14.63 -2.49
N GLU A 57 2.40 -13.75 -1.59
CA GLU A 57 3.20 -14.13 -0.43
C GLU A 57 2.49 -15.14 0.46
N LYS A 58 1.17 -15.08 0.51
CA LYS A 58 0.37 -16.01 1.31
C LYS A 58 0.20 -17.35 0.60
N ALA A 59 0.32 -17.38 -0.69
CA ALA A 59 0.15 -18.60 -1.47
C ALA A 59 1.25 -19.63 -1.18
N TYR A 60 2.40 -19.16 -0.72
CA TYR A 60 3.52 -20.06 -0.42
C TYR A 60 3.34 -20.84 0.87
N ILE A 61 2.44 -20.39 1.70
CA ILE A 61 2.27 -20.97 3.04
C ILE A 61 1.38 -22.19 3.00
N ASN A 62 0.64 -22.37 1.98
CA ASN A 62 -0.32 -23.48 1.83
C ASN A 62 0.35 -24.79 1.43
#